data_51bc8506c8280a2a80e5166f879c25ad
#
_entry.id   51bc8506c8280a2a80e5166f879c25ad
#
_cell.length_a   1.000
_cell.length_b   1.000
_cell.length_c   1.000
_cell.angle_alpha   90.00
_cell.angle_beta   90.00
_cell.angle_gamma   90.00
#
_symmetry.space_group_name_H-M   'P 1'
#
loop_
_entity.id
_entity.type
_entity.pdbx_description
1 polymer ?
#
loop_
_entity_poly.entity_id
_entity_poly.type
_entity_poly.pdbx_seq_one_letter_code
_entity_poly.pdbx_strand_id
1 'polypeptide(L)'
;MKKITLILSAVAMFILSSCCPKAEDTFTLWQLPSQVNTIGNSYVIQTVNGKLIVMDGGSEEETEYLRGFISALGAEVEAWFISHPHDDHFWALINILKEPRDIKINNIYHSRITPETIETENGLSNQQVKELYAMFDNSPEYKVHDCHPGDEFEIDGVNFKILSEQNPELKYYNNQSMVIKMWDDSKSFVFLGDLGPEGGRKLMESEYMKDVKCDYLQMSHHGQDGCDKDFYMKAEFRACLWPTPSWVYNNDFGDGFNTGGLKTIEVREWIKEKGITENYISFEGLVRIK
;
A
#
# COMPACT_ATOMS: atom_id res chain seq x y z
N MET A 1 18.64 59.16 60.70
CA MET A 1 17.59 58.27 60.28
C MET A 1 17.79 58.00 58.76
N LYS A 2 18.36 56.87 58.39
CA LYS A 2 18.62 56.49 56.96
C LYS A 2 17.44 55.64 56.50
N LYS A 3 16.73 56.10 55.46
CA LYS A 3 15.68 55.33 54.81
C LYS A 3 16.31 54.31 53.84
N ILE A 4 16.05 53.06 54.06
CA ILE A 4 16.44 51.95 53.14
C ILE A 4 15.27 51.76 52.18
N THR A 5 15.50 52.06 50.89
CA THR A 5 14.55 51.75 49.83
C THR A 5 14.78 50.33 49.33
N LEU A 6 13.79 49.50 49.52
CA LEU A 6 13.80 48.11 49.00
C LEU A 6 13.33 48.15 47.55
N ILE A 7 14.20 47.74 46.62
CA ILE A 7 13.84 47.56 45.21
C ILE A 7 13.45 46.08 45.04
N LEU A 8 12.15 45.83 44.82
CA LEU A 8 11.69 44.51 44.39
C LEU A 8 11.88 44.39 42.87
N SER A 9 12.81 43.51 42.48
CA SER A 9 12.96 43.11 41.06
C SER A 9 12.00 41.98 40.78
N ALA A 10 10.94 42.26 40.00
CA ALA A 10 10.07 41.24 39.46
C ALA A 10 10.76 40.58 38.25
N VAL A 11 11.18 39.32 38.41
CA VAL A 11 11.62 38.50 37.31
C VAL A 11 10.39 37.95 36.60
N ALA A 12 10.05 38.52 35.44
CA ALA A 12 9.04 37.96 34.57
C ALA A 12 9.62 36.74 33.85
N MET A 13 9.20 35.55 34.26
CA MET A 13 9.52 34.27 33.61
C MET A 13 8.62 34.18 32.35
N PHE A 14 9.18 34.52 31.18
CA PHE A 14 8.56 34.21 29.90
C PHE A 14 8.64 32.69 29.68
N ILE A 15 7.51 32.00 29.89
CA ILE A 15 7.35 30.61 29.41
C ILE A 15 7.15 30.75 27.89
N LEU A 16 8.22 30.55 27.14
CA LEU A 16 8.14 30.27 25.69
C LEU A 16 7.51 28.88 25.56
N SER A 17 6.18 28.85 25.44
CA SER A 17 5.49 27.69 24.89
C SER A 17 6.01 27.52 23.45
N SER A 18 6.94 26.59 23.23
CA SER A 18 7.31 26.17 21.88
C SER A 18 6.09 25.44 21.31
N CYS A 19 5.24 26.18 20.59
CA CYS A 19 4.30 25.58 19.65
C CYS A 19 5.19 24.93 18.56
N CYS A 20 5.53 23.65 18.69
CA CYS A 20 5.95 22.88 17.52
C CYS A 20 4.78 22.97 16.53
N PRO A 21 4.99 23.51 15.32
CA PRO A 21 3.95 23.43 14.30
C PRO A 21 3.58 21.94 14.17
N LYS A 22 2.29 21.64 14.21
CA LYS A 22 1.79 20.30 13.89
C LYS A 22 2.23 20.03 12.46
N ALA A 23 2.86 18.89 12.21
CA ALA A 23 3.21 18.49 10.84
C ALA A 23 1.96 18.63 9.96
N GLU A 24 2.12 19.28 8.81
CA GLU A 24 1.01 19.44 7.86
C GLU A 24 0.81 18.14 7.10
N ASP A 25 -0.43 17.65 7.03
CA ASP A 25 -0.79 16.53 6.20
C ASP A 25 -0.58 16.90 4.72
N THR A 26 0.26 16.19 4.00
CA THR A 26 0.51 16.44 2.58
C THR A 26 -0.38 15.60 1.67
N PHE A 27 -1.07 14.59 2.21
CA PHE A 27 -1.97 13.74 1.43
C PHE A 27 -3.11 13.15 2.26
N THR A 28 -4.14 12.69 1.56
CA THR A 28 -5.20 11.82 2.06
C THR A 28 -5.11 10.47 1.34
N LEU A 29 -5.18 9.36 2.08
CA LEU A 29 -5.27 8.02 1.52
C LEU A 29 -6.69 7.48 1.70
N TRP A 30 -7.21 6.83 0.66
CA TRP A 30 -8.40 5.98 0.71
C TRP A 30 -8.03 4.52 0.42
N GLN A 31 -8.42 3.61 1.31
CA GLN A 31 -8.53 2.18 1.01
C GLN A 31 -9.93 1.95 0.44
N LEU A 32 -10.01 1.48 -0.80
CA LEU A 32 -11.28 1.28 -1.47
C LEU A 32 -11.95 -0.02 -0.99
N PRO A 33 -13.29 -0.01 -0.84
CA PRO A 33 -14.03 -1.21 -0.47
C PRO A 33 -14.16 -2.15 -1.68
N SER A 34 -14.15 -3.46 -1.43
CA SER A 34 -14.53 -4.44 -2.44
C SER A 34 -15.98 -4.21 -2.89
N GLN A 35 -16.20 -4.05 -4.19
CA GLN A 35 -17.53 -3.81 -4.78
C GLN A 35 -18.28 -5.11 -5.08
N VAL A 36 -17.54 -6.19 -5.24
CA VAL A 36 -18.02 -7.52 -5.57
C VAL A 36 -17.40 -8.55 -4.65
N ASN A 37 -17.83 -9.79 -4.73
CA ASN A 37 -17.30 -10.86 -3.88
C ASN A 37 -15.98 -11.44 -4.44
N THR A 38 -15.14 -10.58 -5.04
CA THR A 38 -13.78 -10.92 -5.49
C THR A 38 -12.74 -10.39 -4.51
N ILE A 39 -11.54 -10.91 -4.59
CA ILE A 39 -10.38 -10.34 -3.91
C ILE A 39 -9.89 -9.16 -4.76
N GLY A 40 -9.40 -8.11 -4.12
CA GLY A 40 -8.78 -6.98 -4.80
C GLY A 40 -8.06 -6.06 -3.83
N ASN A 41 -6.99 -5.45 -4.29
CA ASN A 41 -6.19 -4.51 -3.53
C ASN A 41 -6.18 -3.16 -4.24
N SER A 42 -6.76 -2.12 -3.64
CA SER A 42 -6.84 -0.82 -4.27
C SER A 42 -6.80 0.33 -3.27
N TYR A 43 -5.84 1.23 -3.49
CA TYR A 43 -5.74 2.49 -2.73
C TYR A 43 -5.62 3.67 -3.68
N VAL A 44 -6.30 4.76 -3.32
CA VAL A 44 -6.14 6.04 -4.00
C VAL A 44 -5.62 7.06 -3.00
N ILE A 45 -4.62 7.81 -3.39
CA ILE A 45 -4.00 8.87 -2.59
C ILE A 45 -4.18 10.18 -3.34
N GLN A 46 -4.60 11.23 -2.65
CA GLN A 46 -4.64 12.59 -3.18
C GLN A 46 -3.75 13.48 -2.35
N THR A 47 -2.80 14.12 -2.99
CA THR A 47 -1.90 15.11 -2.38
C THR A 47 -2.65 16.42 -2.11
N VAL A 48 -2.06 17.30 -1.32
CA VAL A 48 -2.68 18.61 -1.01
C VAL A 48 -2.87 19.47 -2.26
N ASN A 49 -2.05 19.28 -3.31
CA ASN A 49 -2.17 20.00 -4.57
C ASN A 49 -3.10 19.30 -5.59
N GLY A 50 -3.77 18.21 -5.17
CA GLY A 50 -4.76 17.50 -5.97
C GLY A 50 -4.21 16.45 -6.91
N LYS A 51 -2.91 16.12 -6.88
CA LYS A 51 -2.33 15.02 -7.66
C LYS A 51 -2.84 13.69 -7.13
N LEU A 52 -3.14 12.75 -8.02
CA LEU A 52 -3.59 11.42 -7.64
C LEU A 52 -2.46 10.40 -7.79
N ILE A 53 -2.40 9.49 -6.83
CA ILE A 53 -1.51 8.33 -6.84
C ILE A 53 -2.38 7.11 -6.57
N VAL A 54 -2.16 6.03 -7.32
CA VAL A 54 -2.91 4.78 -7.17
C VAL A 54 -1.94 3.65 -6.81
N MET A 55 -2.30 2.83 -5.83
CA MET A 55 -1.61 1.58 -5.50
C MET A 55 -2.46 0.40 -5.93
N ASP A 56 -1.93 -0.43 -6.81
CA ASP A 56 -2.62 -1.56 -7.44
C ASP A 56 -3.87 -1.13 -8.22
N GLY A 57 -5.05 -1.60 -7.90
CA GLY A 57 -6.26 -1.15 -8.60
C GLY A 57 -7.40 -2.15 -8.51
N GLY A 58 -7.08 -3.39 -8.11
CA GLY A 58 -8.08 -4.44 -8.00
C GLY A 58 -8.31 -5.23 -9.28
N SER A 59 -9.28 -6.13 -9.20
CA SER A 59 -9.69 -7.04 -10.28
C SER A 59 -10.48 -6.32 -11.39
N GLU A 60 -10.87 -7.07 -12.41
CA GLU A 60 -11.66 -6.57 -13.54
C GLU A 60 -12.97 -5.91 -13.07
N GLU A 61 -13.64 -6.53 -12.15
CA GLU A 61 -14.96 -6.10 -11.65
C GLU A 61 -14.89 -4.80 -10.84
N GLU A 62 -13.71 -4.44 -10.31
CA GLU A 62 -13.48 -3.20 -9.57
C GLU A 62 -13.27 -1.98 -10.48
N THR A 63 -13.05 -2.21 -11.79
CA THR A 63 -12.67 -1.17 -12.76
C THR A 63 -13.57 0.05 -12.75
N GLU A 64 -14.88 -0.14 -12.84
CA GLU A 64 -15.82 0.99 -12.97
C GLU A 64 -15.93 1.80 -11.66
N TYR A 65 -15.82 1.14 -10.51
CA TYR A 65 -15.80 1.84 -9.23
C TYR A 65 -14.52 2.67 -9.07
N LEU A 66 -13.34 2.08 -9.34
CA LEU A 66 -12.06 2.78 -9.28
C LEU A 66 -12.02 3.94 -10.27
N ARG A 67 -12.49 3.73 -11.51
CA ARG A 67 -12.63 4.76 -12.54
C ARG A 67 -13.45 5.94 -12.05
N GLY A 68 -14.65 5.67 -11.54
CA GLY A 68 -15.54 6.72 -11.02
C GLY A 68 -14.91 7.46 -9.84
N PHE A 69 -14.19 6.78 -8.98
CA PHE A 69 -13.50 7.36 -7.84
C PHE A 69 -12.37 8.31 -8.28
N ILE A 70 -11.51 7.87 -9.21
CA ILE A 70 -10.44 8.69 -9.80
C ILE A 70 -11.02 9.92 -10.52
N SER A 71 -12.05 9.72 -11.36
CA SER A 71 -12.69 10.83 -12.08
C SER A 71 -13.30 11.88 -11.14
N ALA A 72 -13.91 11.45 -10.04
CA ALA A 72 -14.46 12.36 -9.03
C ALA A 72 -13.40 13.19 -8.29
N LEU A 73 -12.14 12.72 -8.26
CA LEU A 73 -11.03 13.42 -7.63
C LEU A 73 -10.19 14.27 -8.59
N GLY A 74 -10.46 14.26 -9.91
CA GLY A 74 -9.79 15.12 -10.88
C GLY A 74 -9.20 14.43 -12.10
N ALA A 75 -9.32 13.09 -12.19
CA ALA A 75 -8.99 12.27 -13.36
C ALA A 75 -7.52 12.24 -13.82
N GLU A 76 -6.60 13.03 -13.25
CA GLU A 76 -5.18 12.99 -13.58
C GLU A 76 -4.40 12.21 -12.52
N VAL A 77 -3.93 11.01 -12.88
CA VAL A 77 -3.11 10.14 -12.05
C VAL A 77 -1.63 10.43 -12.34
N GLU A 78 -0.95 11.02 -11.38
CA GLU A 78 0.48 11.32 -11.48
C GLU A 78 1.34 10.06 -11.44
N ALA A 79 0.97 9.09 -10.59
CA ALA A 79 1.67 7.83 -10.45
C ALA A 79 0.71 6.68 -10.19
N TRP A 80 0.96 5.55 -10.85
CA TRP A 80 0.27 4.29 -10.59
C TRP A 80 1.31 3.21 -10.26
N PHE A 81 1.22 2.64 -9.07
CA PHE A 81 2.11 1.57 -8.61
C PHE A 81 1.44 0.22 -8.74
N ILE A 82 2.15 -0.77 -9.25
CA ILE A 82 1.73 -2.17 -9.29
C ILE A 82 2.69 -2.97 -8.43
N SER A 83 2.18 -3.58 -7.35
CA SER A 83 2.98 -4.37 -6.42
C SER A 83 3.52 -5.64 -7.08
N HIS A 84 2.67 -6.38 -7.77
CA HIS A 84 3.02 -7.61 -8.50
C HIS A 84 1.95 -7.93 -9.55
N PRO A 85 2.22 -8.82 -10.52
CA PRO A 85 1.35 -9.01 -11.66
C PRO A 85 0.31 -10.13 -11.48
N HIS A 86 -0.50 -10.10 -10.39
CA HIS A 86 -1.75 -10.85 -10.29
C HIS A 86 -2.95 -9.97 -10.69
N ASP A 87 -3.95 -10.57 -11.28
CA ASP A 87 -5.10 -9.89 -11.87
C ASP A 87 -5.93 -9.08 -10.88
N ASP A 88 -6.00 -9.50 -9.65
CA ASP A 88 -6.66 -8.78 -8.55
C ASP A 88 -5.86 -7.56 -8.03
N HIS A 89 -4.70 -7.25 -8.63
CA HIS A 89 -3.90 -6.05 -8.38
C HIS A 89 -3.84 -5.11 -9.57
N PHE A 90 -3.79 -5.61 -10.81
CA PHE A 90 -3.53 -4.77 -11.98
C PHE A 90 -4.64 -4.74 -13.03
N TRP A 91 -5.66 -5.62 -12.95
CA TRP A 91 -6.60 -5.76 -14.08
C TRP A 91 -7.44 -4.50 -14.33
N ALA A 92 -7.82 -3.78 -13.28
CA ALA A 92 -8.49 -2.50 -13.43
C ALA A 92 -7.61 -1.48 -14.19
N LEU A 93 -6.28 -1.48 -13.99
CA LEU A 93 -5.37 -0.65 -14.76
C LEU A 93 -5.42 -1.01 -16.25
N ILE A 94 -5.35 -2.32 -16.61
CA ILE A 94 -5.46 -2.74 -18.02
C ILE A 94 -6.73 -2.19 -18.67
N ASN A 95 -7.87 -2.32 -18.00
CA ASN A 95 -9.14 -1.84 -18.54
C ASN A 95 -9.18 -0.32 -18.68
N ILE A 96 -8.59 0.40 -17.73
CA ILE A 96 -8.48 1.86 -17.82
C ILE A 96 -7.52 2.27 -18.94
N LEU A 97 -6.40 1.57 -19.15
CA LEU A 97 -5.48 1.84 -20.25
C LEU A 97 -6.09 1.55 -21.63
N LYS A 98 -6.92 0.50 -21.75
CA LYS A 98 -7.66 0.18 -22.98
C LYS A 98 -8.75 1.21 -23.30
N GLU A 99 -9.41 1.72 -22.27
CA GLU A 99 -10.49 2.72 -22.41
C GLU A 99 -10.33 3.80 -21.33
N PRO A 100 -9.41 4.77 -21.51
CA PRO A 100 -9.08 5.75 -20.47
C PRO A 100 -10.20 6.74 -20.17
N ARG A 101 -11.10 7.00 -21.13
CA ARG A 101 -12.16 8.03 -21.02
C ARG A 101 -11.56 9.39 -20.64
N ASP A 102 -11.90 9.90 -19.44
CA ASP A 102 -11.38 11.16 -18.90
C ASP A 102 -10.09 10.98 -18.08
N ILE A 103 -9.67 9.74 -17.78
CA ILE A 103 -8.49 9.47 -16.95
C ILE A 103 -7.22 9.61 -17.78
N LYS A 104 -6.27 10.38 -17.24
CA LYS A 104 -4.92 10.50 -17.76
C LYS A 104 -3.94 9.93 -16.74
N ILE A 105 -3.08 9.01 -17.16
CA ILE A 105 -2.01 8.44 -16.34
C ILE A 105 -0.68 8.98 -16.86
N ASN A 106 0.15 9.53 -15.97
CA ASN A 106 1.44 10.10 -16.32
C ASN A 106 2.58 9.09 -16.17
N ASN A 107 2.60 8.34 -15.07
CA ASN A 107 3.67 7.39 -14.76
C ASN A 107 3.11 6.09 -14.18
N ILE A 108 3.73 4.96 -14.54
CA ILE A 108 3.47 3.64 -13.96
C ILE A 108 4.78 3.12 -13.37
N TYR A 109 4.72 2.65 -12.12
CA TYR A 109 5.84 2.10 -11.36
C TYR A 109 5.57 0.63 -11.06
N HIS A 110 6.50 -0.24 -11.41
CA HIS A 110 6.39 -1.67 -11.13
C HIS A 110 7.80 -2.28 -11.00
N SER A 111 7.89 -3.53 -10.61
CA SER A 111 9.11 -4.34 -10.71
C SER A 111 8.85 -5.48 -11.70
N ARG A 112 9.55 -5.47 -12.84
CA ARG A 112 9.28 -6.40 -13.94
C ARG A 112 9.79 -7.80 -13.61
N ILE A 113 8.92 -8.79 -13.53
CA ILE A 113 9.33 -10.18 -13.32
C ILE A 113 9.97 -10.80 -14.57
N THR A 114 10.86 -11.77 -14.34
CA THR A 114 11.59 -12.42 -15.45
C THR A 114 10.69 -13.35 -16.27
N PRO A 115 11.05 -13.66 -17.54
CA PRO A 115 10.33 -14.65 -18.34
C PRO A 115 10.23 -16.02 -17.66
N GLU A 116 11.25 -16.42 -16.91
CA GLU A 116 11.27 -17.67 -16.16
C GLU A 116 10.27 -17.65 -15.01
N THR A 117 10.15 -16.51 -14.32
CA THR A 117 9.17 -16.31 -13.25
C THR A 117 7.74 -16.32 -13.80
N ILE A 118 7.50 -15.72 -14.98
CA ILE A 118 6.18 -15.76 -15.64
C ILE A 118 5.70 -17.22 -15.80
N GLU A 119 6.57 -18.14 -16.16
CA GLU A 119 6.20 -19.54 -16.39
C GLU A 119 6.01 -20.36 -15.09
N THR A 120 6.12 -19.76 -13.90
CA THR A 120 5.87 -20.45 -12.62
C THR A 120 4.39 -20.56 -12.24
N GLU A 121 3.53 -19.75 -12.87
CA GLU A 121 2.08 -19.74 -12.65
C GLU A 121 1.32 -20.51 -13.75
N ASN A 122 -0.01 -20.46 -13.70
CA ASN A 122 -0.84 -21.10 -14.71
C ASN A 122 -0.89 -20.28 -16.03
N GLY A 123 -1.33 -20.93 -17.12
CA GLY A 123 -1.32 -20.31 -18.45
C GLY A 123 -2.18 -19.05 -18.60
N LEU A 124 -3.25 -18.88 -17.80
CA LEU A 124 -4.07 -17.68 -17.82
C LEU A 124 -3.31 -16.51 -17.20
N SER A 125 -2.77 -16.67 -16.00
CA SER A 125 -1.95 -15.64 -15.34
C SER A 125 -0.75 -15.25 -16.22
N ASN A 126 -0.07 -16.22 -16.84
CA ASN A 126 1.02 -15.95 -17.77
C ASN A 126 0.57 -15.09 -18.96
N GLN A 127 -0.61 -15.36 -19.52
CA GLN A 127 -1.16 -14.57 -20.64
C GLN A 127 -1.46 -13.15 -20.19
N GLN A 128 -2.07 -12.97 -19.02
CA GLN A 128 -2.43 -11.68 -18.44
C GLN A 128 -1.17 -10.81 -18.21
N VAL A 129 -0.10 -11.37 -17.66
CA VAL A 129 1.18 -10.65 -17.46
C VAL A 129 1.80 -10.25 -18.79
N LYS A 130 1.78 -11.14 -19.81
CA LYS A 130 2.29 -10.82 -21.15
C LYS A 130 1.50 -9.68 -21.80
N GLU A 131 0.19 -9.64 -21.58
CA GLU A 131 -0.67 -8.55 -22.04
C GLU A 131 -0.31 -7.22 -21.35
N LEU A 132 -0.17 -7.21 -20.02
CA LEU A 132 0.26 -6.06 -19.25
C LEU A 132 1.59 -5.50 -19.77
N TYR A 133 2.60 -6.35 -19.90
CA TYR A 133 3.91 -5.92 -20.36
C TYR A 133 3.92 -5.45 -21.82
N ALA A 134 3.11 -6.06 -22.68
CA ALA A 134 2.95 -5.58 -24.05
C ALA A 134 2.35 -4.17 -24.11
N MET A 135 1.44 -3.83 -23.19
CA MET A 135 0.92 -2.47 -23.07
C MET A 135 2.00 -1.51 -22.56
N PHE A 136 2.80 -1.90 -21.59
CA PHE A 136 3.89 -1.10 -21.05
C PHE A 136 4.97 -0.80 -22.10
N ASP A 137 5.33 -1.80 -22.89
CA ASP A 137 6.39 -1.69 -23.91
C ASP A 137 5.96 -0.88 -25.14
N ASN A 138 4.66 -0.71 -25.41
CA ASN A 138 4.14 -0.10 -26.63
C ASN A 138 3.43 1.24 -26.41
N SER A 139 3.35 1.78 -25.21
CA SER A 139 2.65 3.03 -24.98
C SER A 139 3.56 4.26 -25.01
N PRO A 140 3.27 5.26 -25.83
CA PRO A 140 3.91 6.58 -25.79
C PRO A 140 3.22 7.54 -24.80
N GLU A 141 2.08 7.19 -24.20
CA GLU A 141 1.19 8.11 -23.48
C GLU A 141 1.55 8.27 -22.02
N TYR A 142 2.22 7.28 -21.43
CA TYR A 142 2.70 7.27 -20.05
C TYR A 142 4.12 6.73 -19.97
N LYS A 143 4.82 7.08 -18.89
CA LYS A 143 6.16 6.54 -18.62
C LYS A 143 6.05 5.31 -17.72
N VAL A 144 6.79 4.28 -18.03
CA VAL A 144 6.92 3.06 -17.23
C VAL A 144 8.29 3.05 -16.57
N HIS A 145 8.29 2.81 -15.26
CA HIS A 145 9.48 2.77 -14.42
C HIS A 145 9.62 1.37 -13.83
N ASP A 146 10.72 0.69 -14.14
CA ASP A 146 11.12 -0.56 -13.50
C ASP A 146 11.89 -0.22 -12.22
N CYS A 147 11.32 -0.58 -11.07
CA CYS A 147 11.78 -0.15 -9.75
C CYS A 147 12.63 -1.20 -9.06
N HIS A 148 13.61 -0.74 -8.27
CA HIS A 148 14.54 -1.59 -7.54
C HIS A 148 14.63 -1.19 -6.05
N PRO A 149 15.02 -2.11 -5.15
CA PRO A 149 15.20 -1.79 -3.74
C PRO A 149 16.20 -0.67 -3.55
N GLY A 150 15.83 0.31 -2.75
CA GLY A 150 16.61 1.51 -2.48
C GLY A 150 16.25 2.69 -3.38
N ASP A 151 15.44 2.51 -4.43
CA ASP A 151 14.94 3.65 -5.19
C ASP A 151 14.08 4.53 -4.28
N GLU A 152 14.41 5.82 -4.25
CA GLU A 152 13.72 6.85 -3.49
C GLU A 152 13.31 8.00 -4.41
N PHE A 153 12.10 8.48 -4.24
CA PHE A 153 11.58 9.63 -4.99
C PHE A 153 10.45 10.32 -4.24
N GLU A 154 10.11 11.51 -4.69
CA GLU A 154 9.03 12.33 -4.14
C GLU A 154 8.01 12.62 -5.23
N ILE A 155 6.74 12.55 -4.88
CA ILE A 155 5.63 12.98 -5.73
C ILE A 155 4.80 13.99 -4.92
N ASP A 156 4.94 15.26 -5.28
CA ASP A 156 4.13 16.35 -4.73
C ASP A 156 4.11 16.40 -3.18
N GLY A 157 5.30 16.29 -2.57
CA GLY A 157 5.49 16.31 -1.11
C GLY A 157 5.30 14.97 -0.40
N VAL A 158 4.95 13.91 -1.14
CA VAL A 158 4.86 12.54 -0.63
C VAL A 158 6.10 11.76 -1.02
N ASN A 159 6.79 11.20 -0.04
CA ASN A 159 8.02 10.44 -0.25
C ASN A 159 7.72 8.96 -0.47
N PHE A 160 8.53 8.32 -1.29
CA PHE A 160 8.46 6.90 -1.61
C PHE A 160 9.83 6.25 -1.52
N LYS A 161 9.86 4.99 -1.07
CA LYS A 161 11.03 4.13 -1.10
C LYS A 161 10.61 2.70 -1.43
N ILE A 162 11.33 2.08 -2.35
CA ILE A 162 11.16 0.67 -2.69
C ILE A 162 12.00 -0.16 -1.72
N LEU A 163 11.38 -1.12 -1.05
CA LEU A 163 12.02 -1.95 -0.03
C LEU A 163 12.28 -3.40 -0.50
N SER A 164 11.54 -3.84 -1.52
CA SER A 164 11.68 -5.16 -2.13
C SER A 164 11.30 -5.08 -3.60
N GLU A 165 11.89 -5.94 -4.40
CA GLU A 165 11.57 -6.14 -5.81
C GLU A 165 11.32 -7.62 -6.09
N GLN A 166 11.24 -7.97 -7.38
CA GLN A 166 11.22 -9.35 -7.82
C GLN A 166 12.38 -10.17 -7.23
N ASN A 167 12.09 -11.43 -6.93
CA ASN A 167 13.05 -12.42 -6.45
C ASN A 167 13.10 -13.60 -7.42
N PRO A 168 13.91 -13.57 -8.49
CA PRO A 168 13.88 -14.57 -9.56
C PRO A 168 14.14 -16.02 -9.11
N GLU A 169 14.79 -16.20 -7.96
CA GLU A 169 15.04 -17.50 -7.35
C GLU A 169 13.82 -18.07 -6.59
N LEU A 170 12.81 -17.25 -6.33
CA LEU A 170 11.56 -17.68 -5.73
C LEU A 170 10.51 -17.92 -6.80
N LYS A 171 9.64 -18.91 -6.55
CA LYS A 171 8.48 -19.17 -7.39
C LYS A 171 7.32 -18.29 -6.98
N TYR A 172 6.31 -18.23 -7.87
CA TYR A 172 5.03 -17.56 -7.69
C TYR A 172 5.12 -16.03 -7.63
N TYR A 173 4.13 -15.39 -8.24
CA TYR A 173 4.08 -13.94 -8.41
C TYR A 173 3.97 -13.20 -7.08
N ASN A 174 3.35 -13.79 -6.06
CA ASN A 174 3.26 -13.19 -4.74
C ASN A 174 4.64 -12.88 -4.14
N ASN A 175 5.60 -13.80 -4.30
CA ASN A 175 6.98 -13.58 -3.82
C ASN A 175 7.76 -12.52 -4.63
N GLN A 176 7.16 -12.02 -5.72
CA GLN A 176 7.71 -10.96 -6.57
C GLN A 176 7.17 -9.57 -6.19
N SER A 177 6.41 -9.46 -5.12
CA SER A 177 5.80 -8.20 -4.71
C SER A 177 6.84 -7.12 -4.43
N MET A 178 6.67 -5.99 -5.12
CA MET A 178 7.38 -4.74 -4.84
C MET A 178 6.82 -4.14 -3.55
N VAL A 179 7.61 -4.14 -2.49
CA VAL A 179 7.22 -3.53 -1.21
C VAL A 179 7.52 -2.04 -1.25
N ILE A 180 6.51 -1.24 -0.95
CA ILE A 180 6.58 0.22 -1.10
C ILE A 180 6.36 0.88 0.26
N LYS A 181 7.31 1.70 0.70
CA LYS A 181 7.10 2.65 1.78
C LYS A 181 6.67 4.00 1.21
N MET A 182 5.65 4.60 1.80
CA MET A 182 5.14 5.94 1.48
C MET A 182 5.01 6.74 2.77
N TRP A 183 5.46 8.01 2.79
CA TRP A 183 5.38 8.84 4.00
C TRP A 183 5.43 10.34 3.71
N ASP A 184 4.95 11.09 4.68
CA ASP A 184 5.20 12.52 4.86
C ASP A 184 5.70 12.80 6.29
N ASP A 185 5.70 14.05 6.73
CA ASP A 185 6.09 14.43 8.09
C ASP A 185 5.07 14.02 9.16
N SER A 186 3.84 13.63 8.77
CA SER A 186 2.73 13.33 9.68
C SER A 186 2.44 11.84 9.83
N LYS A 187 2.63 11.04 8.78
CA LYS A 187 2.25 9.63 8.74
C LYS A 187 3.03 8.83 7.71
N SER A 188 3.05 7.52 7.91
CA SER A 188 3.79 6.58 7.06
C SER A 188 3.00 5.29 6.82
N PHE A 189 3.17 4.75 5.62
CA PHE A 189 2.52 3.53 5.14
C PHE A 189 3.56 2.58 4.57
N VAL A 190 3.34 1.27 4.75
CA VAL A 190 4.05 0.24 4.00
C VAL A 190 3.02 -0.67 3.33
N PHE A 191 3.16 -0.80 2.01
CA PHE A 191 2.37 -1.71 1.18
C PHE A 191 3.22 -2.94 0.88
N LEU A 192 2.76 -4.11 1.30
CA LEU A 192 3.46 -5.39 1.13
C LEU A 192 3.06 -6.09 -0.17
N GLY A 193 1.98 -5.63 -0.85
CA GLY A 193 1.34 -6.41 -1.88
C GLY A 193 0.92 -7.76 -1.32
N ASP A 194 1.24 -8.81 -2.04
CA ASP A 194 0.95 -10.19 -1.63
C ASP A 194 2.21 -10.98 -1.24
N LEU A 195 3.24 -10.25 -0.78
CA LEU A 195 4.54 -10.85 -0.43
C LEU A 195 4.37 -12.11 0.39
N GLY A 196 4.77 -13.25 -0.21
CA GLY A 196 4.64 -14.55 0.43
C GLY A 196 5.65 -14.79 1.56
N PRO A 197 5.60 -15.97 2.20
CA PRO A 197 6.47 -16.29 3.32
C PRO A 197 7.96 -16.23 2.98
N GLU A 198 8.36 -16.71 1.79
CA GLU A 198 9.76 -16.68 1.36
C GLU A 198 10.23 -15.26 1.07
N GLY A 199 9.43 -14.47 0.36
CA GLY A 199 9.72 -13.06 0.10
C GLY A 199 9.82 -12.24 1.40
N GLY A 200 8.91 -12.50 2.35
CA GLY A 200 8.94 -11.90 3.68
C GLY A 200 10.21 -12.21 4.46
N ARG A 201 10.70 -13.46 4.42
CA ARG A 201 11.98 -13.84 5.04
C ARG A 201 13.16 -13.12 4.41
N LYS A 202 13.21 -13.00 3.06
CA LYS A 202 14.24 -12.23 2.37
C LYS A 202 14.25 -10.77 2.76
N LEU A 203 13.07 -10.15 2.83
CA LEU A 203 12.96 -8.76 3.29
C LEU A 203 13.44 -8.60 4.74
N MET A 204 13.13 -9.56 5.63
CA MET A 204 13.62 -9.55 7.02
C MET A 204 15.14 -9.66 7.14
N GLU A 205 15.81 -10.32 6.20
CA GLU A 205 17.27 -10.50 6.15
C GLU A 205 17.96 -9.35 5.45
N SER A 206 17.24 -8.52 4.69
CA SER A 206 17.78 -7.39 3.95
C SER A 206 18.04 -6.18 4.84
N GLU A 207 18.86 -5.24 4.34
CA GLU A 207 19.08 -3.95 5.00
C GLU A 207 17.82 -3.06 5.03
N TYR A 208 16.81 -3.35 4.19
CA TYR A 208 15.58 -2.59 4.07
C TYR A 208 14.55 -2.93 5.15
N MET A 209 14.73 -4.02 5.93
CA MET A 209 13.81 -4.35 7.03
C MET A 209 13.67 -3.21 8.05
N LYS A 210 14.72 -2.43 8.28
CA LYS A 210 14.69 -1.24 9.16
C LYS A 210 13.70 -0.16 8.69
N ASP A 211 13.44 -0.11 7.37
CA ASP A 211 12.56 0.87 6.72
C ASP A 211 11.10 0.42 6.68
N VAL A 212 10.78 -0.83 7.06
CA VAL A 212 9.40 -1.35 7.17
C VAL A 212 8.63 -0.67 8.31
N LYS A 213 9.32 -0.01 9.25
CA LYS A 213 8.69 0.77 10.31
C LYS A 213 7.74 1.83 9.73
N CYS A 214 6.45 1.79 10.16
CA CYS A 214 5.39 2.67 9.66
C CYS A 214 4.25 2.86 10.67
N ASP A 215 3.34 3.78 10.39
CA ASP A 215 2.08 3.90 11.13
C ASP A 215 1.08 2.84 10.67
N TYR A 216 0.94 2.67 9.35
CA TYR A 216 -0.05 1.80 8.71
C TYR A 216 0.64 0.75 7.85
N LEU A 217 0.39 -0.52 8.16
CA LEU A 217 0.88 -1.66 7.37
C LEU A 217 -0.26 -2.31 6.60
N GLN A 218 -0.13 -2.42 5.27
CA GLN A 218 -1.04 -3.24 4.48
C GLN A 218 -0.72 -4.71 4.75
N MET A 219 -1.75 -5.46 5.13
CA MET A 219 -1.64 -6.89 5.41
C MET A 219 -1.38 -7.65 4.13
N SER A 220 -0.24 -8.35 4.09
CA SER A 220 0.20 -9.07 2.91
C SER A 220 -0.83 -10.12 2.46
N HIS A 221 -1.00 -10.26 1.15
CA HIS A 221 -1.87 -11.25 0.52
C HIS A 221 -3.29 -11.23 1.11
N HIS A 222 -3.88 -10.03 1.17
CA HIS A 222 -5.22 -9.76 1.73
C HIS A 222 -5.40 -10.24 3.17
N GLY A 223 -4.29 -10.45 3.89
CA GLY A 223 -4.28 -10.97 5.26
C GLY A 223 -4.45 -12.49 5.36
N GLN A 224 -4.24 -13.23 4.27
CA GLN A 224 -4.30 -14.69 4.27
C GLN A 224 -2.87 -15.32 4.31
N ASP A 225 -2.46 -16.05 3.29
CA ASP A 225 -1.17 -16.78 3.20
C ASP A 225 0.00 -15.88 2.74
N GLY A 226 0.12 -14.66 3.27
CA GLY A 226 1.20 -13.72 3.02
C GLY A 226 2.44 -13.98 3.89
N CYS A 227 3.05 -12.91 4.40
CA CYS A 227 4.20 -13.01 5.29
C CYS A 227 3.93 -13.87 6.52
N ASP A 228 4.96 -14.55 7.02
CA ASP A 228 4.91 -15.38 8.22
C ASP A 228 4.74 -14.54 9.51
N LYS A 229 4.35 -15.21 10.61
CA LYS A 229 4.22 -14.61 11.95
C LYS A 229 5.46 -13.82 12.37
N ASP A 230 6.65 -14.37 12.13
CA ASP A 230 7.91 -13.74 12.52
C ASP A 230 8.11 -12.37 11.87
N PHE A 231 7.68 -12.22 10.61
CA PHE A 231 7.69 -10.93 9.92
C PHE A 231 6.83 -9.90 10.66
N TYR A 232 5.57 -10.23 10.94
CA TYR A 232 4.67 -9.31 11.64
C TYR A 232 5.14 -9.01 13.06
N MET A 233 5.70 -9.98 13.78
CA MET A 233 6.25 -9.75 15.12
C MET A 233 7.47 -8.82 15.11
N LYS A 234 8.30 -8.89 14.05
CA LYS A 234 9.51 -8.07 13.90
C LYS A 234 9.20 -6.66 13.36
N ALA A 235 8.25 -6.51 12.46
CA ALA A 235 7.86 -5.22 11.89
C ALA A 235 7.27 -4.29 12.96
N GLU A 236 7.58 -2.99 12.90
CA GLU A 236 7.04 -1.98 13.81
C GLU A 236 5.94 -1.18 13.10
N PHE A 237 4.70 -1.30 13.54
CA PHE A 237 3.55 -0.57 12.98
C PHE A 237 2.45 -0.39 14.04
N ARG A 238 1.56 0.58 13.81
CA ARG A 238 0.49 0.97 14.73
C ARG A 238 -0.87 0.41 14.32
N ALA A 239 -1.14 0.34 13.03
CA ALA A 239 -2.44 -0.02 12.47
C ALA A 239 -2.30 -0.93 11.26
N CYS A 240 -3.33 -1.74 10.99
CA CYS A 240 -3.41 -2.63 9.84
C CYS A 240 -4.42 -2.13 8.80
N LEU A 241 -4.03 -2.19 7.53
CA LEU A 241 -4.92 -2.06 6.38
C LEU A 241 -5.18 -3.46 5.80
N TRP A 242 -6.43 -3.89 5.79
CA TRP A 242 -6.86 -5.18 5.29
C TRP A 242 -7.62 -5.01 3.97
N PRO A 243 -6.97 -5.18 2.82
CA PRO A 243 -7.65 -5.18 1.52
C PRO A 243 -8.34 -6.53 1.30
N THR A 244 -9.38 -6.80 2.07
CA THR A 244 -9.91 -8.14 2.32
C THR A 244 -11.42 -8.16 2.19
N PRO A 245 -12.02 -8.97 1.29
CA PRO A 245 -13.45 -9.20 1.26
C PRO A 245 -13.90 -10.03 2.47
N SER A 246 -15.20 -9.98 2.78
CA SER A 246 -15.75 -10.59 3.99
C SER A 246 -15.50 -12.10 4.10
N TRP A 247 -15.57 -12.81 2.98
CA TRP A 247 -15.35 -14.26 2.95
C TRP A 247 -13.90 -14.66 3.22
N VAL A 248 -12.92 -13.86 2.75
CA VAL A 248 -11.50 -14.06 3.07
C VAL A 248 -11.25 -13.72 4.54
N TYR A 249 -11.76 -12.56 5.01
CA TYR A 249 -11.55 -12.11 6.38
C TYR A 249 -12.11 -13.07 7.42
N ASN A 250 -13.26 -13.70 7.10
CA ASN A 250 -13.90 -14.67 7.96
C ASN A 250 -13.49 -16.12 7.67
N ASN A 251 -12.66 -16.35 6.65
CA ASN A 251 -12.27 -17.69 6.17
C ASN A 251 -13.52 -18.57 5.94
N ASP A 252 -14.52 -18.01 5.22
CA ASP A 252 -15.85 -18.59 5.01
C ASP A 252 -16.13 -18.77 3.52
N PHE A 253 -16.10 -20.00 3.04
CA PHE A 253 -16.41 -20.34 1.64
C PHE A 253 -17.89 -20.73 1.43
N GLY A 254 -18.76 -20.35 2.36
CA GLY A 254 -20.21 -20.58 2.31
C GLY A 254 -20.72 -21.56 3.37
N ASP A 255 -19.83 -22.19 4.12
CA ASP A 255 -20.16 -23.16 5.18
C ASP A 255 -20.10 -22.56 6.60
N GLY A 256 -19.81 -21.24 6.70
CA GLY A 256 -19.76 -20.51 7.96
C GLY A 256 -18.35 -20.06 8.36
N PHE A 257 -18.29 -19.29 9.44
CA PHE A 257 -17.04 -18.70 9.95
C PHE A 257 -15.97 -19.77 10.20
N ASN A 258 -14.76 -19.51 9.65
CA ASN A 258 -13.54 -20.33 9.78
C ASN A 258 -13.69 -21.79 9.31
N THR A 259 -14.45 -22.00 8.26
CA THR A 259 -14.60 -23.33 7.62
C THR A 259 -13.77 -23.48 6.35
N GLY A 260 -13.18 -22.39 5.85
CA GLY A 260 -12.31 -22.37 4.68
C GLY A 260 -10.88 -22.83 4.98
N GLY A 261 -10.03 -22.83 3.95
CA GLY A 261 -8.63 -23.26 4.03
C GLY A 261 -7.61 -22.13 4.18
N LEU A 262 -8.05 -20.85 4.37
CA LEU A 262 -7.16 -19.70 4.47
C LEU A 262 -6.62 -19.52 5.88
N LYS A 263 -5.45 -18.88 6.00
CA LYS A 263 -4.84 -18.56 7.31
C LYS A 263 -5.30 -17.23 7.92
N THR A 264 -6.31 -16.58 7.35
CA THR A 264 -6.72 -15.23 7.78
C THR A 264 -7.03 -15.16 9.27
N ILE A 265 -7.70 -16.17 9.82
CA ILE A 265 -8.01 -16.20 11.26
C ILE A 265 -6.73 -16.31 12.09
N GLU A 266 -5.77 -17.12 11.65
CA GLU A 266 -4.47 -17.25 12.30
C GLU A 266 -3.68 -15.93 12.25
N VAL A 267 -3.65 -15.28 11.10
CA VAL A 267 -3.01 -13.96 10.94
C VAL A 267 -3.65 -12.91 11.86
N ARG A 268 -4.98 -12.89 11.97
CA ARG A 268 -5.70 -12.00 12.89
C ARG A 268 -5.32 -12.25 14.35
N GLU A 269 -5.12 -13.51 14.76
CA GLU A 269 -4.65 -13.83 16.12
C GLU A 269 -3.19 -13.36 16.33
N TRP A 270 -2.31 -13.44 15.33
CA TRP A 270 -0.95 -12.88 15.41
C TRP A 270 -0.96 -11.36 15.63
N ILE A 271 -1.80 -10.63 14.89
CA ILE A 271 -1.94 -9.17 15.01
C ILE A 271 -2.48 -8.79 16.39
N LYS A 272 -3.44 -9.56 16.92
CA LYS A 272 -3.95 -9.40 18.28
C LYS A 272 -2.90 -9.70 19.34
N GLU A 273 -2.11 -10.79 19.17
CA GLU A 273 -0.98 -11.13 20.07
C GLU A 273 0.07 -10.02 20.09
N LYS A 274 0.33 -9.39 18.93
CA LYS A 274 1.21 -8.22 18.84
C LYS A 274 0.64 -6.98 19.55
N GLY A 275 -0.64 -6.98 19.92
CA GLY A 275 -1.30 -5.87 20.60
C GLY A 275 -1.81 -4.76 19.69
N ILE A 276 -1.88 -4.99 18.38
CA ILE A 276 -2.46 -4.04 17.42
C ILE A 276 -3.98 -4.12 17.48
N THR A 277 -4.62 -3.02 17.78
CA THR A 277 -6.09 -2.92 17.90
C THR A 277 -6.74 -2.08 16.80
N GLU A 278 -5.96 -1.28 16.08
CA GLU A 278 -6.43 -0.42 15.01
C GLU A 278 -6.38 -1.17 13.67
N ASN A 279 -7.55 -1.55 13.16
CA ASN A 279 -7.71 -2.33 11.95
C ASN A 279 -8.72 -1.66 11.02
N TYR A 280 -8.35 -1.48 9.76
CA TYR A 280 -9.17 -0.91 8.71
C TYR A 280 -9.43 -1.98 7.64
N ILE A 281 -10.66 -2.42 7.52
CA ILE A 281 -11.03 -3.59 6.72
C ILE A 281 -11.86 -3.14 5.52
N SER A 282 -11.43 -3.48 4.30
CA SER A 282 -12.04 -2.95 3.07
C SER A 282 -13.51 -3.35 2.90
N PHE A 283 -13.94 -4.54 3.35
CA PHE A 283 -15.36 -4.92 3.22
C PHE A 283 -16.30 -4.16 4.17
N GLU A 284 -15.79 -3.50 5.19
CA GLU A 284 -16.59 -2.67 6.09
C GLU A 284 -16.94 -1.30 5.49
N GLY A 285 -16.32 -0.94 4.35
CA GLY A 285 -16.60 0.27 3.62
C GLY A 285 -15.34 1.09 3.27
N LEU A 286 -15.57 2.26 2.70
CA LEU A 286 -14.51 3.18 2.32
C LEU A 286 -13.76 3.70 3.55
N VAL A 287 -12.47 3.41 3.62
CA VAL A 287 -11.58 3.96 4.66
C VAL A 287 -10.92 5.23 4.14
N ARG A 288 -10.86 6.25 4.97
CA ARG A 288 -10.18 7.52 4.69
C ARG A 288 -9.22 7.87 5.81
N ILE A 289 -7.95 8.02 5.48
CA ILE A 289 -6.87 8.42 6.41
C ILE A 289 -6.31 9.77 5.96
N LYS A 290 -6.37 10.75 6.87
CA LYS A 290 -5.83 12.10 6.68
C LYS A 290 -4.57 12.29 7.47
#